data_a11b098ecf5ce0fd2df9ec2f2a9a47ef
#
_entry.id   a11b098ecf5ce0fd2df9ec2f2a9a47ef
#
_cell.length_a   1.000
_cell.length_b   1.000
_cell.length_c   1.000
_cell.angle_alpha   90.00
_cell.angle_beta   90.00
_cell.angle_gamma   90.00
#
_symmetry.space_group_name_H-M   'P 1'
#
loop_
_entity.id
_entity.type
_entity.pdbx_description
1 polymer ?
#
loop_
_entity_poly.entity_id
_entity_poly.type
_entity_poly.pdbx_seq_one_letter_code
_entity_poly.pdbx_strand_id
1 'polypeptide(L)'
;MHTDKIDGREGSGFATSNVEHVLQHLRDGIIEGRFPSRSKLLPNQIAASCGTSFIPVREALRVLEAEGFVKFVHNRGAFVTSLSIEDLENIYEFRIDLECEAVRRATPFTSDDNAYLADLLTYSTTAHKQNDKLSQLALNRDFHFFIYERANSPRRLKVINELWLHSARYQRLSIDYRGDADSQHREIAENLSSGNHVGAANALKNHLQNTIDLIRSEIASNQADLDVANLAIL
;
A
#
# COMPACT_ATOMS: atom_id res chain seq x y z
N MET A 1 -44.33 9.62 39.32
CA MET A 1 -43.33 10.53 38.76
C MET A 1 -42.15 9.67 38.35
N HIS A 2 -42.13 9.26 37.09
CA HIS A 2 -41.04 8.50 36.46
C HIS A 2 -40.27 9.48 35.60
N THR A 3 -39.01 9.67 35.90
CA THR A 3 -38.08 10.45 35.08
C THR A 3 -37.33 9.48 34.16
N ASP A 4 -37.64 9.50 32.87
CA ASP A 4 -36.94 8.77 31.84
C ASP A 4 -35.51 9.35 31.72
N LYS A 5 -34.50 8.49 31.94
CA LYS A 5 -33.11 8.74 31.56
C LYS A 5 -32.99 8.49 30.06
N ILE A 6 -32.76 9.54 29.30
CA ILE A 6 -32.37 9.49 27.88
C ILE A 6 -30.96 8.89 27.80
N ASP A 7 -30.86 7.73 27.17
CA ASP A 7 -29.62 6.98 26.96
C ASP A 7 -28.81 7.62 25.83
N GLY A 8 -27.65 8.20 26.18
CA GLY A 8 -26.76 8.96 25.29
C GLY A 8 -25.80 8.09 24.48
N ARG A 9 -26.24 6.96 23.89
CA ARG A 9 -25.34 6.01 23.18
C ARG A 9 -25.39 6.03 21.67
N GLU A 10 -26.25 6.80 21.05
CA GLU A 10 -26.36 6.83 19.57
C GLU A 10 -25.32 7.73 18.88
N GLY A 11 -24.65 8.63 19.57
CA GLY A 11 -23.69 9.57 18.97
C GLY A 11 -22.30 9.00 18.65
N SER A 12 -21.87 7.92 19.28
CA SER A 12 -20.49 7.43 19.13
C SER A 12 -20.28 6.58 17.86
N GLY A 13 -21.29 5.84 17.40
CA GLY A 13 -21.19 5.00 16.20
C GLY A 13 -21.09 5.79 14.90
N PHE A 14 -21.84 6.88 14.79
CA PHE A 14 -21.80 7.75 13.59
C PHE A 14 -20.50 8.56 13.49
N ALA A 15 -19.94 9.00 14.63
CA ALA A 15 -18.68 9.75 14.65
C ALA A 15 -17.51 8.87 14.23
N THR A 16 -17.44 7.62 14.71
CA THR A 16 -16.39 6.66 14.34
C THR A 16 -16.48 6.28 12.86
N SER A 17 -17.68 6.08 12.32
CA SER A 17 -17.92 5.83 10.90
C SER A 17 -17.44 6.98 10.01
N ASN A 18 -17.64 8.23 10.41
CA ASN A 18 -17.21 9.41 9.65
C ASN A 18 -15.68 9.57 9.66
N VAL A 19 -15.01 9.30 10.78
CA VAL A 19 -13.53 9.32 10.86
C VAL A 19 -12.94 8.25 9.95
N GLU A 20 -13.46 7.01 10.02
CA GLU A 20 -12.99 5.90 9.18
C GLU A 20 -13.20 6.17 7.69
N HIS A 21 -14.35 6.71 7.31
CA HIS A 21 -14.64 7.11 5.93
C HIS A 21 -13.64 8.14 5.41
N VAL A 22 -13.36 9.20 6.19
CA VAL A 22 -12.38 10.24 5.83
C VAL A 22 -10.98 9.64 5.77
N LEU A 23 -10.61 8.79 6.74
CA LEU A 23 -9.30 8.14 6.80
C LEU A 23 -9.06 7.29 5.55
N GLN A 24 -10.03 6.47 5.16
CA GLN A 24 -9.94 5.65 3.96
C GLN A 24 -9.84 6.52 2.69
N HIS A 25 -10.71 7.55 2.56
CA HIS A 25 -10.67 8.49 1.43
C HIS A 25 -9.31 9.16 1.25
N LEU A 26 -8.70 9.61 2.36
CA LEU A 26 -7.38 10.25 2.34
C LEU A 26 -6.27 9.26 2.04
N ARG A 27 -6.30 8.07 2.67
CA ARG A 27 -5.29 7.02 2.46
C ARG A 27 -5.28 6.57 1.01
N ASP A 28 -6.44 6.24 0.44
CA ASP A 28 -6.57 5.87 -0.96
C ASP A 28 -6.11 7.02 -1.88
N GLY A 29 -6.53 8.25 -1.58
CA GLY A 29 -6.14 9.42 -2.35
C GLY A 29 -4.63 9.69 -2.36
N ILE A 30 -3.93 9.38 -1.26
CA ILE A 30 -2.47 9.49 -1.17
C ILE A 30 -1.79 8.35 -1.96
N ILE A 31 -2.28 7.12 -1.81
CA ILE A 31 -1.75 5.95 -2.52
C ILE A 31 -1.96 6.09 -4.02
N GLU A 32 -3.14 6.47 -4.47
CA GLU A 32 -3.48 6.69 -5.88
C GLU A 32 -2.85 7.96 -6.48
N GLY A 33 -2.30 8.83 -5.63
CA GLY A 33 -1.66 10.09 -6.04
C GLY A 33 -2.64 11.23 -6.32
N ARG A 34 -3.92 11.10 -5.96
CA ARG A 34 -4.88 12.23 -5.96
C ARG A 34 -4.44 13.35 -5.00
N PHE A 35 -3.78 12.96 -3.91
CA PHE A 35 -3.03 13.87 -3.03
C PHE A 35 -1.54 13.61 -3.24
N PRO A 36 -0.85 14.39 -4.07
CA PRO A 36 0.55 14.16 -4.40
C PRO A 36 1.49 14.34 -3.20
N SER A 37 2.66 13.73 -3.27
CA SER A 37 3.76 13.93 -2.32
C SER A 37 4.02 15.43 -2.13
N ARG A 38 4.25 15.86 -0.88
CA ARG A 38 4.47 17.26 -0.46
C ARG A 38 3.26 18.19 -0.64
N SER A 39 2.12 17.73 -1.17
CA SER A 39 0.93 18.58 -1.30
C SER A 39 0.33 18.92 0.06
N LYS A 40 -0.29 20.09 0.14
CA LYS A 40 -1.01 20.56 1.32
C LYS A 40 -2.41 19.95 1.35
N LEU A 41 -2.78 19.37 2.47
CA LEU A 41 -4.11 18.87 2.73
C LEU A 41 -4.95 19.97 3.38
N LEU A 42 -6.06 20.35 2.74
CA LEU A 42 -6.92 21.44 3.18
C LEU A 42 -8.18 20.86 3.86
N PRO A 43 -8.28 20.90 5.21
CA PRO A 43 -9.35 20.21 5.94
C PRO A 43 -10.76 20.62 5.53
N ASN A 44 -10.99 21.88 5.17
CA ASN A 44 -12.30 22.35 4.73
C ASN A 44 -12.72 21.76 3.37
N GLN A 45 -11.77 21.58 2.45
CA GLN A 45 -12.04 20.95 1.15
C GLN A 45 -12.31 19.44 1.32
N ILE A 46 -11.52 18.79 2.18
CA ILE A 46 -11.69 17.37 2.52
C ILE A 46 -13.05 17.15 3.19
N ALA A 47 -13.43 18.00 4.15
CA ALA A 47 -14.74 17.93 4.80
C ALA A 47 -15.89 18.04 3.78
N ALA A 48 -15.77 18.98 2.84
CA ALA A 48 -16.75 19.17 1.77
C ALA A 48 -16.82 17.95 0.84
N SER A 49 -15.68 17.38 0.41
CA SER A 49 -15.64 16.22 -0.47
C SER A 49 -16.17 14.93 0.17
N CYS A 50 -15.99 14.79 1.50
CA CYS A 50 -16.47 13.64 2.26
C CYS A 50 -17.88 13.84 2.85
N GLY A 51 -18.52 14.98 2.64
CA GLY A 51 -19.85 15.27 3.19
C GLY A 51 -19.88 15.28 4.73
N THR A 52 -18.80 15.72 5.38
CA THR A 52 -18.63 15.65 6.84
C THR A 52 -18.22 17.01 7.44
N SER A 53 -18.07 17.04 8.78
CA SER A 53 -17.59 18.24 9.49
C SER A 53 -16.05 18.25 9.60
N PHE A 54 -15.51 19.34 10.11
CA PHE A 54 -14.07 19.53 10.31
C PHE A 54 -13.44 18.58 11.36
N ILE A 55 -14.21 18.16 12.35
CA ILE A 55 -13.68 17.35 13.46
C ILE A 55 -13.19 15.98 12.99
N PRO A 56 -13.98 15.11 12.29
CA PRO A 56 -13.50 13.84 11.81
C PRO A 56 -12.31 13.96 10.82
N VAL A 57 -12.23 15.06 10.06
CA VAL A 57 -11.08 15.30 9.18
C VAL A 57 -9.80 15.51 9.99
N ARG A 58 -9.87 16.31 11.08
CA ARG A 58 -8.70 16.50 11.95
C ARG A 58 -8.25 15.21 12.61
N GLU A 59 -9.19 14.38 13.07
CA GLU A 59 -8.88 13.10 13.67
C GLU A 59 -8.24 12.14 12.65
N ALA A 60 -8.80 12.03 11.45
CA ALA A 60 -8.22 11.23 10.37
C ALA A 60 -6.80 11.70 10.00
N LEU A 61 -6.56 13.02 9.91
CA LEU A 61 -5.23 13.55 9.64
C LEU A 61 -4.22 13.25 10.76
N ARG A 62 -4.65 13.19 12.03
CA ARG A 62 -3.78 12.78 13.14
C ARG A 62 -3.43 11.29 13.09
N VAL A 63 -4.38 10.44 12.69
CA VAL A 63 -4.12 9.01 12.46
C VAL A 63 -3.11 8.86 11.33
N LEU A 64 -3.29 9.56 10.20
CA LEU A 64 -2.36 9.51 9.08
C LEU A 64 -0.98 10.10 9.42
N GLU A 65 -0.90 11.05 10.37
CA GLU A 65 0.38 11.53 10.88
C GLU A 65 1.09 10.45 11.70
N ALA A 66 0.37 9.76 12.59
CA ALA A 66 0.91 8.64 13.35
C ALA A 66 1.33 7.46 12.46
N GLU A 67 0.62 7.25 11.36
CA GLU A 67 0.96 6.27 10.32
C GLU A 67 2.09 6.75 9.39
N GLY A 68 2.54 8.01 9.44
CA GLY A 68 3.60 8.54 8.59
C GLY A 68 3.20 8.97 7.18
N PHE A 69 1.92 8.93 6.82
CA PHE A 69 1.43 9.43 5.51
C PHE A 69 1.36 10.95 5.43
N VAL A 70 1.17 11.61 6.57
CA VAL A 70 0.99 13.04 6.69
C VAL A 70 1.98 13.58 7.72
N LYS A 71 2.38 14.85 7.56
CA LYS A 71 3.11 15.61 8.58
C LYS A 71 2.44 16.94 8.83
N PHE A 72 2.35 17.35 10.08
CA PHE A 72 1.96 18.71 10.42
C PHE A 72 3.19 19.61 10.48
N VAL A 73 3.11 20.73 9.75
CA VAL A 73 4.12 21.78 9.78
C VAL A 73 3.55 22.96 10.59
N HIS A 74 4.32 23.42 11.58
CA HIS A 74 3.89 24.49 12.48
C HIS A 74 3.43 25.73 11.69
N ASN A 75 2.25 26.26 12.02
CA ASN A 75 1.57 27.38 11.35
C ASN A 75 1.29 27.21 9.85
N ARG A 76 1.56 26.05 9.23
CA ARG A 76 1.34 25.80 7.80
C ARG A 76 0.30 24.72 7.50
N GLY A 77 -0.01 23.86 8.50
CA GLY A 77 -1.02 22.83 8.40
C GLY A 77 -0.47 21.45 8.01
N ALA A 78 -1.33 20.58 7.52
CA ALA A 78 -1.02 19.18 7.18
C ALA A 78 -0.52 19.07 5.72
N PHE A 79 0.49 18.23 5.52
CA PHE A 79 1.10 17.95 4.21
C PHE A 79 1.32 16.46 4.04
N VAL A 80 1.15 15.95 2.82
CA VAL A 80 1.55 14.59 2.47
C VAL A 80 3.06 14.45 2.59
N THR A 81 3.55 13.36 3.23
CA THR A 81 5.00 13.11 3.38
C THR A 81 5.68 12.91 2.03
N SER A 82 6.94 13.30 1.94
CA SER A 82 7.76 13.06 0.74
C SER A 82 8.08 11.59 0.56
N LEU A 83 8.25 11.15 -0.68
CA LEU A 83 8.89 9.90 -1.01
C LEU A 83 10.40 10.10 -1.05
N SER A 84 11.17 9.13 -0.57
CA SER A 84 12.62 9.15 -0.62
C SER A 84 13.16 7.73 -0.84
N ILE A 85 14.38 7.64 -1.37
CA ILE A 85 15.07 6.35 -1.57
C ILE A 85 15.37 5.69 -0.22
N GLU A 86 15.78 6.47 0.77
CA GLU A 86 16.06 5.98 2.12
C GLU A 86 14.82 5.34 2.78
N ASP A 87 13.65 6.00 2.69
CA ASP A 87 12.40 5.46 3.22
C ASP A 87 11.96 4.20 2.45
N LEU A 88 12.11 4.19 1.12
CA LEU A 88 11.87 3.01 0.28
C LEU A 88 12.73 1.81 0.75
N GLU A 89 14.03 2.01 0.91
CA GLU A 89 14.97 0.98 1.31
C GLU A 89 14.63 0.42 2.69
N ASN A 90 14.32 1.28 3.66
CA ASN A 90 13.91 0.89 5.01
C ASN A 90 12.61 0.06 4.98
N ILE A 91 11.58 0.49 4.24
CA ILE A 91 10.33 -0.26 4.12
C ILE A 91 10.59 -1.65 3.52
N TYR A 92 11.36 -1.74 2.45
CA TYR A 92 11.58 -3.01 1.75
C TYR A 92 12.53 -3.96 2.50
N GLU A 93 13.47 -3.46 3.30
CA GLU A 93 14.29 -4.29 4.20
C GLU A 93 13.37 -5.09 5.15
N PHE A 94 12.45 -4.42 5.85
CA PHE A 94 11.49 -5.10 6.72
C PHE A 94 10.52 -6.00 5.94
N ARG A 95 10.08 -5.59 4.77
CA ARG A 95 9.23 -6.43 3.91
C ARG A 95 9.92 -7.72 3.54
N ILE A 96 11.18 -7.67 3.07
CA ILE A 96 11.97 -8.85 2.72
C ILE A 96 12.06 -9.80 3.91
N ASP A 97 12.38 -9.31 5.10
CA ASP A 97 12.52 -10.15 6.29
C ASP A 97 11.20 -10.82 6.68
N LEU A 98 10.12 -10.06 6.73
CA LEU A 98 8.85 -10.56 7.21
C LEU A 98 8.11 -11.41 6.18
N GLU A 99 8.13 -11.01 4.91
CA GLU A 99 7.41 -11.69 3.84
C GLU A 99 8.10 -12.98 3.43
N CYS A 100 9.43 -13.00 3.30
CA CYS A 100 10.18 -14.24 3.03
C CYS A 100 10.01 -15.24 4.17
N GLU A 101 9.96 -14.80 5.42
CA GLU A 101 9.69 -15.68 6.54
C GLU A 101 8.22 -16.16 6.56
N ALA A 102 7.26 -15.36 6.11
CA ALA A 102 5.89 -15.82 5.92
C ALA A 102 5.81 -16.93 4.86
N VAL A 103 6.50 -16.77 3.74
CA VAL A 103 6.58 -17.81 2.69
C VAL A 103 7.21 -19.11 3.21
N ARG A 104 8.32 -19.03 3.98
CA ARG A 104 8.96 -20.24 4.56
C ARG A 104 8.04 -20.99 5.52
N ARG A 105 7.14 -20.29 6.21
CA ARG A 105 6.20 -20.85 7.19
C ARG A 105 4.82 -21.18 6.63
N ALA A 106 4.58 -20.85 5.37
CA ALA A 106 3.30 -21.16 4.73
C ALA A 106 3.00 -22.65 4.82
N THR A 107 1.75 -23.00 5.12
CA THR A 107 1.29 -24.40 5.02
C THR A 107 1.37 -24.89 3.57
N PRO A 108 1.49 -26.21 3.34
CA PRO A 108 1.51 -26.75 1.98
C PRO A 108 0.30 -26.28 1.16
N PHE A 109 0.54 -26.03 -0.11
CA PHE A 109 -0.49 -25.57 -1.06
C PHE A 109 -1.22 -26.79 -1.65
N THR A 110 -2.54 -26.74 -1.64
CA THR A 110 -3.41 -27.74 -2.28
C THR A 110 -3.51 -27.51 -3.79
N SER A 111 -4.13 -28.44 -4.52
CA SER A 111 -4.42 -28.27 -5.94
C SER A 111 -5.30 -27.03 -6.22
N ASP A 112 -6.28 -26.78 -5.33
CA ASP A 112 -7.18 -25.63 -5.46
C ASP A 112 -6.43 -24.30 -5.21
N ASP A 113 -5.48 -24.29 -4.26
CA ASP A 113 -4.64 -23.15 -4.00
C ASP A 113 -3.75 -22.82 -5.20
N ASN A 114 -3.17 -23.82 -5.81
CA ASN A 114 -2.33 -23.67 -7.01
C ASN A 114 -3.16 -23.17 -8.21
N ALA A 115 -4.39 -23.67 -8.36
CA ALA A 115 -5.33 -23.18 -9.38
C ALA A 115 -5.66 -21.70 -9.15
N TYR A 116 -5.96 -21.31 -7.91
CA TYR A 116 -6.24 -19.91 -7.56
C TYR A 116 -5.07 -18.97 -7.85
N LEU A 117 -3.82 -19.36 -7.50
CA LEU A 117 -2.63 -18.60 -7.86
C LEU A 117 -2.45 -18.45 -9.37
N ALA A 118 -2.72 -19.52 -10.14
CA ALA A 118 -2.65 -19.49 -11.60
C ALA A 118 -3.71 -18.55 -12.23
N ASP A 119 -4.92 -18.52 -11.65
CA ASP A 119 -5.97 -17.59 -12.07
C ASP A 119 -5.57 -16.14 -11.80
N LEU A 120 -5.02 -15.83 -10.62
CA LEU A 120 -4.52 -14.48 -10.30
C LEU A 120 -3.44 -14.02 -11.29
N LEU A 121 -2.50 -14.89 -11.66
CA LEU A 121 -1.47 -14.59 -12.66
C LEU A 121 -2.07 -14.34 -14.05
N THR A 122 -3.10 -15.10 -14.43
CA THR A 122 -3.82 -14.91 -15.69
C THR A 122 -4.55 -13.57 -15.73
N TYR A 123 -5.22 -13.20 -14.64
CA TYR A 123 -5.90 -11.90 -14.52
C TYR A 123 -4.88 -10.75 -14.49
N SER A 124 -3.74 -10.91 -13.82
CA SER A 124 -2.64 -9.93 -13.82
C SER A 124 -2.14 -9.64 -15.22
N THR A 125 -1.85 -10.70 -16.00
CA THR A 125 -1.43 -10.58 -17.39
C THR A 125 -2.49 -9.89 -18.27
N THR A 126 -3.76 -10.15 -18.01
CA THR A 126 -4.88 -9.51 -18.73
C THR A 126 -4.99 -8.03 -18.39
N ALA A 127 -4.93 -7.67 -17.10
CA ALA A 127 -4.95 -6.29 -16.63
C ALA A 127 -3.75 -5.49 -17.19
N HIS A 128 -2.58 -6.14 -17.29
CA HIS A 128 -1.40 -5.53 -17.91
C HIS A 128 -1.63 -5.20 -19.39
N LYS A 129 -2.17 -6.15 -20.18
CA LYS A 129 -2.49 -5.92 -21.59
C LYS A 129 -3.53 -4.83 -21.81
N GLN A 130 -4.44 -4.64 -20.86
CA GLN A 130 -5.48 -3.61 -20.88
C GLN A 130 -5.01 -2.26 -20.32
N ASN A 131 -3.77 -2.18 -19.81
CA ASN A 131 -3.20 -1.03 -19.11
C ASN A 131 -4.07 -0.58 -17.91
N ASP A 132 -4.73 -1.55 -17.25
CA ASP A 132 -5.53 -1.32 -16.04
C ASP A 132 -4.63 -1.37 -14.80
N LYS A 133 -4.05 -0.22 -14.46
CA LYS A 133 -3.09 -0.05 -13.37
C LYS A 133 -3.69 -0.38 -11.99
N LEU A 134 -4.96 -0.06 -11.78
CA LEU A 134 -5.63 -0.32 -10.50
C LEU A 134 -5.81 -1.82 -10.29
N SER A 135 -6.32 -2.52 -11.29
CA SER A 135 -6.43 -3.98 -11.22
C SER A 135 -5.07 -4.66 -11.08
N GLN A 136 -4.02 -4.17 -11.74
CA GLN A 136 -2.66 -4.71 -11.58
C GLN A 136 -2.17 -4.60 -10.13
N LEU A 137 -2.37 -3.46 -9.46
CA LEU A 137 -1.98 -3.27 -8.06
C LEU A 137 -2.79 -4.17 -7.12
N ALA A 138 -4.10 -4.28 -7.34
CA ALA A 138 -4.98 -5.13 -6.54
C ALA A 138 -4.60 -6.61 -6.68
N LEU A 139 -4.46 -7.12 -7.91
CA LEU A 139 -4.09 -8.51 -8.18
C LEU A 139 -2.69 -8.87 -7.65
N ASN A 140 -1.73 -7.94 -7.76
CA ASN A 140 -0.42 -8.10 -7.15
C ASN A 140 -0.51 -8.27 -5.63
N ARG A 141 -1.35 -7.46 -4.98
CA ARG A 141 -1.59 -7.58 -3.54
C ARG A 141 -2.26 -8.91 -3.20
N ASP A 142 -3.32 -9.29 -3.91
CA ASP A 142 -4.07 -10.52 -3.67
C ASP A 142 -3.17 -11.75 -3.80
N PHE A 143 -2.30 -11.80 -4.82
CA PHE A 143 -1.31 -12.86 -5.00
C PHE A 143 -0.41 -13.01 -3.76
N HIS A 144 0.19 -11.93 -3.32
CA HIS A 144 1.12 -11.97 -2.20
C HIS A 144 0.42 -12.29 -0.86
N PHE A 145 -0.72 -11.66 -0.58
CA PHE A 145 -1.43 -11.85 0.68
C PHE A 145 -2.02 -13.25 0.80
N PHE A 146 -2.50 -13.84 -0.29
CA PHE A 146 -2.93 -15.22 -0.31
C PHE A 146 -1.83 -16.19 0.18
N ILE A 147 -0.57 -15.90 -0.17
CA ILE A 147 0.57 -16.68 0.28
C ILE A 147 0.88 -16.41 1.76
N TYR A 148 0.91 -15.13 2.18
CA TYR A 148 1.30 -14.75 3.54
C TYR A 148 0.30 -15.20 4.61
N GLU A 149 -0.98 -15.25 4.29
CA GLU A 149 -2.05 -15.74 5.18
C GLU A 149 -1.82 -17.20 5.59
N ARG A 150 -1.20 -17.99 4.73
CA ARG A 150 -0.87 -19.39 5.01
C ARG A 150 0.24 -19.60 6.05
N ALA A 151 0.95 -18.56 6.43
CA ALA A 151 1.90 -18.61 7.54
C ALA A 151 1.23 -18.73 8.92
N ASN A 152 -0.10 -18.60 9.00
CA ASN A 152 -0.89 -18.64 10.24
C ASN A 152 -0.33 -17.74 11.35
N SER A 153 0.18 -16.57 10.98
CA SER A 153 0.80 -15.61 11.89
C SER A 153 0.10 -14.23 11.81
N PRO A 154 -1.03 -14.03 12.52
CA PRO A 154 -1.83 -12.81 12.40
C PRO A 154 -1.04 -11.53 12.74
N ARG A 155 -0.11 -11.61 13.69
CA ARG A 155 0.73 -10.45 14.06
C ARG A 155 1.70 -10.08 12.93
N ARG A 156 2.35 -11.08 12.29
CA ARG A 156 3.22 -10.84 11.14
C ARG A 156 2.43 -10.26 9.98
N LEU A 157 1.28 -10.85 9.66
CA LEU A 157 0.40 -10.38 8.59
C LEU A 157 -0.03 -8.93 8.80
N LYS A 158 -0.33 -8.53 10.06
CA LYS A 158 -0.65 -7.14 10.38
C LYS A 158 0.51 -6.19 10.04
N VAL A 159 1.73 -6.52 10.46
CA VAL A 159 2.92 -5.67 10.18
C VAL A 159 3.23 -5.65 8.68
N ILE A 160 3.14 -6.79 8.00
CA ILE A 160 3.28 -6.84 6.53
C ILE A 160 2.26 -5.90 5.87
N ASN A 161 1.00 -5.93 6.29
CA ASN A 161 -0.05 -5.07 5.73
C ASN A 161 0.25 -3.58 5.93
N GLU A 162 0.77 -3.17 7.08
CA GLU A 162 1.19 -1.79 7.35
C GLU A 162 2.32 -1.37 6.40
N LEU A 163 3.35 -2.19 6.24
CA LEU A 163 4.46 -1.92 5.32
C LEU A 163 4.00 -1.87 3.85
N TRP A 164 3.05 -2.74 3.48
CA TRP A 164 2.45 -2.72 2.14
C TRP A 164 1.72 -1.42 1.82
N LEU A 165 0.96 -0.88 2.77
CA LEU A 165 0.30 0.41 2.61
C LEU A 165 1.30 1.53 2.31
N HIS A 166 2.44 1.55 3.00
CA HIS A 166 3.50 2.53 2.73
C HIS A 166 4.16 2.30 1.37
N SER A 167 4.47 1.04 1.03
CA SER A 167 5.13 0.70 -0.24
C SER A 167 4.24 0.92 -1.47
N ALA A 168 2.91 0.89 -1.33
CA ALA A 168 1.97 1.10 -2.43
C ALA A 168 2.17 2.46 -3.13
N ARG A 169 2.56 3.50 -2.38
CA ARG A 169 2.88 4.84 -2.92
C ARG A 169 4.08 4.79 -3.88
N TYR A 170 5.06 3.96 -3.56
CA TYR A 170 6.25 3.74 -4.36
C TYR A 170 5.98 2.83 -5.55
N GLN A 171 5.23 1.72 -5.33
CA GLN A 171 4.87 0.77 -6.38
C GLN A 171 4.13 1.44 -7.55
N ARG A 172 3.34 2.47 -7.27
CA ARG A 172 2.65 3.26 -8.30
C ARG A 172 3.63 3.91 -9.29
N LEU A 173 4.83 4.28 -8.84
CA LEU A 173 5.85 4.89 -9.71
C LEU A 173 6.43 3.91 -10.73
N SER A 174 6.48 2.62 -10.39
CA SER A 174 7.11 1.58 -11.21
C SER A 174 6.11 0.74 -12.02
N ILE A 175 4.81 1.04 -11.96
CA ILE A 175 3.78 0.16 -12.53
C ILE A 175 3.88 0.03 -14.06
N ASP A 176 4.37 1.05 -14.73
CA ASP A 176 4.54 1.06 -16.18
C ASP A 176 5.72 0.16 -16.64
N TYR A 177 6.62 -0.23 -15.73
CA TYR A 177 7.86 -0.97 -16.00
C TYR A 177 7.83 -2.43 -15.51
N ARG A 178 6.67 -2.94 -15.09
CA ARG A 178 6.51 -4.28 -14.49
C ARG A 178 6.62 -5.46 -15.45
N GLY A 179 7.16 -5.28 -16.65
CA GLY A 179 7.18 -6.32 -17.70
C GLY A 179 7.69 -7.69 -17.30
N ASP A 180 8.51 -7.80 -16.25
CA ASP A 180 9.06 -9.08 -15.74
C ASP A 180 8.40 -9.58 -14.44
N ALA A 181 7.51 -8.80 -13.83
CA ALA A 181 6.87 -9.18 -12.56
C ALA A 181 6.04 -10.46 -12.68
N ASP A 182 5.37 -10.67 -13.81
CA ASP A 182 4.56 -11.86 -14.05
C ASP A 182 5.41 -13.14 -14.11
N SER A 183 6.64 -13.09 -14.65
CA SER A 183 7.56 -14.24 -14.66
C SER A 183 8.09 -14.54 -13.26
N GLN A 184 8.40 -13.52 -12.49
CA GLN A 184 8.86 -13.66 -11.10
C GLN A 184 7.76 -14.22 -10.18
N HIS A 185 6.52 -13.76 -10.32
CA HIS A 185 5.39 -14.33 -9.59
C HIS A 185 5.15 -15.80 -9.96
N ARG A 186 5.31 -16.16 -11.23
CA ARG A 186 5.21 -17.56 -11.69
C ARG A 186 6.28 -18.43 -11.04
N GLU A 187 7.52 -17.96 -10.96
CA GLU A 187 8.61 -18.68 -10.28
C GLU A 187 8.28 -18.93 -8.80
N ILE A 188 7.71 -17.93 -8.10
CA ILE A 188 7.25 -18.07 -6.71
C ILE A 188 6.18 -19.16 -6.62
N ALA A 189 5.14 -19.12 -7.47
CA ALA A 189 4.04 -20.07 -7.47
C ALA A 189 4.50 -21.50 -7.79
N GLU A 190 5.41 -21.70 -8.75
CA GLU A 190 5.98 -22.99 -9.11
C GLU A 190 6.77 -23.62 -7.96
N ASN A 191 7.57 -22.82 -7.24
CA ASN A 191 8.27 -23.30 -6.06
C ASN A 191 7.29 -23.71 -4.94
N LEU A 192 6.21 -22.94 -4.72
CA LEU A 192 5.18 -23.28 -3.72
C LEU A 192 4.44 -24.55 -4.10
N SER A 193 4.06 -24.73 -5.36
CA SER A 193 3.35 -25.93 -5.85
C SER A 193 4.17 -27.20 -5.72
N SER A 194 5.50 -27.09 -5.82
CA SER A 194 6.42 -28.21 -5.60
C SER A 194 6.80 -28.43 -4.13
N GLY A 195 6.26 -27.63 -3.20
CA GLY A 195 6.61 -27.69 -1.77
C GLY A 195 7.99 -27.11 -1.44
N ASN A 196 8.64 -26.43 -2.38
CA ASN A 196 9.94 -25.79 -2.18
C ASN A 196 9.80 -24.38 -1.59
N HIS A 197 9.39 -24.29 -0.32
CA HIS A 197 9.16 -23.01 0.37
C HIS A 197 10.44 -22.15 0.49
N VAL A 198 11.61 -22.78 0.55
CA VAL A 198 12.90 -22.06 0.56
C VAL A 198 13.17 -21.42 -0.80
N GLY A 199 12.94 -22.15 -1.88
CA GLY A 199 13.04 -21.62 -3.25
C GLY A 199 12.06 -20.48 -3.48
N ALA A 200 10.79 -20.64 -3.06
CA ALA A 200 9.77 -19.60 -3.14
C ALA A 200 10.17 -18.32 -2.37
N ALA A 201 10.73 -18.47 -1.17
CA ALA A 201 11.19 -17.32 -0.39
C ALA A 201 12.39 -16.60 -1.06
N ASN A 202 13.29 -17.33 -1.70
CA ASN A 202 14.40 -16.75 -2.45
C ASN A 202 13.92 -16.04 -3.73
N ALA A 203 12.97 -16.63 -4.45
CA ALA A 203 12.33 -16.00 -5.61
C ALA A 203 11.60 -14.70 -5.20
N LEU A 204 10.87 -14.74 -4.07
CA LEU A 204 10.23 -13.54 -3.52
C LEU A 204 11.25 -12.46 -3.16
N LYS A 205 12.37 -12.81 -2.50
CA LYS A 205 13.43 -11.87 -2.18
C LYS A 205 13.95 -11.18 -3.43
N ASN A 206 14.23 -11.92 -4.48
CA ASN A 206 14.71 -11.39 -5.75
C ASN A 206 13.65 -10.47 -6.40
N HIS A 207 12.37 -10.86 -6.37
CA HIS A 207 11.26 -10.04 -6.84
C HIS A 207 11.16 -8.68 -6.10
N LEU A 208 11.27 -8.69 -4.77
CA LEU A 208 11.25 -7.46 -3.97
C LEU A 208 12.46 -6.59 -4.25
N GLN A 209 13.66 -7.19 -4.42
CA GLN A 209 14.88 -6.45 -4.75
C GLN A 209 14.78 -5.80 -6.14
N ASN A 210 14.30 -6.52 -7.16
CA ASN A 210 14.08 -5.98 -8.48
C ASN A 210 13.08 -4.81 -8.45
N THR A 211 12.05 -4.90 -7.61
CA THR A 211 11.08 -3.81 -7.42
C THR A 211 11.74 -2.57 -6.83
N ILE A 212 12.64 -2.70 -5.84
CA ILE A 212 13.41 -1.58 -5.27
C ILE A 212 14.24 -0.90 -6.36
N ASP A 213 14.98 -1.67 -7.14
CA ASP A 213 15.88 -1.15 -8.16
C ASP A 213 15.11 -0.39 -9.26
N LEU A 214 13.94 -0.92 -9.64
CA LEU A 214 13.03 -0.26 -10.56
C LEU A 214 12.51 1.08 -10.03
N ILE A 215 11.99 1.09 -8.80
CA ILE A 215 11.48 2.31 -8.17
C ILE A 215 12.59 3.35 -7.98
N ARG A 216 13.80 2.89 -7.59
CA ARG A 216 14.97 3.77 -7.43
C ARG A 216 15.31 4.48 -8.75
N SER A 217 15.29 3.75 -9.87
CA SER A 217 15.55 4.34 -11.19
C SER A 217 14.51 5.40 -11.56
N GLU A 218 13.23 5.16 -11.24
CA GLU A 218 12.14 6.10 -11.49
C GLU A 218 12.24 7.37 -10.63
N ILE A 219 12.56 7.23 -9.34
CA ILE A 219 12.76 8.38 -8.45
C ILE A 219 13.93 9.24 -8.96
N ALA A 220 15.03 8.60 -9.38
CA ALA A 220 16.19 9.31 -9.89
C ALA A 220 15.89 10.05 -11.21
N SER A 221 15.15 9.43 -12.14
CA SER A 221 14.73 10.04 -13.40
C SER A 221 13.82 11.24 -13.18
N ASN A 222 12.80 11.09 -12.33
CA ASN A 222 11.87 12.18 -12.01
C ASN A 222 12.55 13.34 -11.28
N GLN A 223 13.58 13.09 -10.48
CA GLN A 223 14.34 14.13 -9.78
C GLN A 223 15.23 14.91 -10.76
N ALA A 224 15.84 14.24 -11.73
CA ALA A 224 16.63 14.88 -12.78
C ALA A 224 15.76 15.81 -13.66
N ASP A 225 14.54 15.38 -14.02
CA ASP A 225 13.61 16.20 -14.79
C ASP A 225 13.14 17.45 -14.01
N LEU A 226 12.93 17.35 -12.70
CA LEU A 226 12.58 18.48 -11.83
C LEU A 226 13.74 19.48 -11.69
N ASP A 227 14.98 18.99 -11.61
CA ASP A 227 16.16 19.84 -11.51
C ASP A 227 16.43 20.58 -12.84
N VAL A 228 16.22 19.93 -13.98
CA VAL A 228 16.31 20.57 -15.31
C VAL A 228 15.22 21.63 -15.50
N ALA A 229 13.98 21.36 -15.08
CA ALA A 229 12.88 22.32 -15.15
C ALA A 229 13.13 23.56 -14.27
N ASN A 230 13.74 23.40 -13.10
CA ASN A 230 14.10 24.50 -12.21
C ASN A 230 15.28 25.35 -12.73
N LEU A 231 16.21 24.73 -13.49
CA LEU A 231 17.32 25.46 -14.15
C LEU A 231 16.88 26.26 -15.36
N ALA A 232 15.75 25.88 -15.99
CA ALA A 232 15.20 26.60 -17.16
C ALA A 232 14.36 27.84 -16.78
N ILE A 233 14.13 28.08 -15.48
CA ILE A 233 13.35 29.21 -14.94
C ILE A 233 14.27 30.29 -14.33
N LEU A 234 15.58 30.06 -14.26
CA LEU A 234 16.61 31.03 -13.86
C LEU A 234 17.28 31.65 -15.08
#